data_5e7bbfdb6a791732af2621d3d308db5e
#
_entry.id   5e7bbfdb6a791732af2621d3d308db5e
#
_cell.length_a   1.000
_cell.length_b   1.000
_cell.length_c   1.000
_cell.angle_alpha   90.00
_cell.angle_beta   90.00
_cell.angle_gamma   90.00
#
_symmetry.space_group_name_H-M   'P 1'
#
loop_
_entity.id
_entity.type
_entity.pdbx_description
1 polymer ?
#
loop_
_entity_poly.entity_id
_entity_poly.type
_entity_poly.pdbx_seq_one_letter_code
_entity_poly.pdbx_strand_id
1 'polypeptide(L)'
;ICITSSKILYKFGVPIRLIFIILGMLFGSDGIVEIYFDNYELTRQLCSIGLVFIMFYGGFGTSWEMAKPVAIPSILLSTLGVVITAGLTGIFCFKVFDTSLLEGLLIGSIVASTDAASVFAILRSQKLNLKGSIASILEVESGSNDPLAYMLTVIILGLIGNKGYNTIIPMLLNQVIVAVIVSVLLSKLTIYLL
;
A
#
# COMPACT_ATOMS: atom_id res chain seq x y z
N ILE A 1 -2.98 -23.29 -7.68
CA ILE A 1 -4.20 -22.58 -8.14
C ILE A 1 -3.87 -21.11 -8.43
N CYS A 2 -3.36 -20.32 -7.49
CA CYS A 2 -3.09 -18.88 -7.71
C CYS A 2 -2.15 -18.60 -8.91
N ILE A 3 -1.06 -19.35 -9.06
CA ILE A 3 -0.08 -19.16 -10.15
C ILE A 3 -0.68 -19.52 -11.53
N THR A 4 -1.51 -20.55 -11.60
CA THR A 4 -2.19 -20.95 -12.85
C THR A 4 -3.31 -19.98 -13.21
N SER A 5 -4.10 -19.55 -12.23
CA SER A 5 -5.16 -18.54 -12.42
C SER A 5 -4.60 -17.21 -12.90
N SER A 6 -3.46 -16.76 -12.37
CA SER A 6 -2.84 -15.51 -12.79
C SER A 6 -2.42 -15.50 -14.26
N LYS A 7 -1.91 -16.62 -14.80
CA LYS A 7 -1.53 -16.74 -16.22
C LYS A 7 -2.72 -16.67 -17.18
N ILE A 8 -3.86 -17.25 -16.78
CA ILE A 8 -5.05 -17.30 -17.65
C ILE A 8 -5.74 -15.94 -17.65
N LEU A 9 -5.87 -15.31 -16.51
CA LEU A 9 -6.67 -14.10 -16.32
C LEU A 9 -5.91 -12.80 -16.67
N TYR A 10 -4.58 -12.84 -16.74
CA TYR A 10 -3.78 -11.74 -17.29
C TYR A 10 -4.22 -11.34 -18.72
N LYS A 11 -4.73 -12.29 -19.51
CA LYS A 11 -5.27 -12.02 -20.84
C LYS A 11 -6.57 -11.21 -20.84
N PHE A 12 -7.31 -11.20 -19.74
CA PHE A 12 -8.60 -10.50 -19.63
C PHE A 12 -8.49 -9.10 -19.03
N GLY A 13 -7.28 -8.62 -18.69
CA GLY A 13 -7.07 -7.28 -18.12
C GLY A 13 -7.65 -7.10 -16.71
N VAL A 14 -7.96 -8.20 -16.02
CA VAL A 14 -8.44 -8.16 -14.63
C VAL A 14 -7.25 -8.05 -13.69
N PRO A 15 -7.26 -7.13 -12.72
CA PRO A 15 -6.20 -7.02 -11.72
C PRO A 15 -6.04 -8.35 -10.96
N ILE A 16 -4.84 -8.91 -10.99
CA ILE A 16 -4.51 -10.20 -10.36
C ILE A 16 -4.89 -10.21 -8.86
N ARG A 17 -4.77 -9.05 -8.20
CA ARG A 17 -5.12 -8.91 -6.78
C ARG A 17 -6.59 -9.16 -6.49
N LEU A 18 -7.51 -8.70 -7.34
CA LEU A 18 -8.95 -9.01 -7.20
C LEU A 18 -9.21 -10.51 -7.27
N ILE A 19 -8.49 -11.20 -8.14
CA ILE A 19 -8.62 -12.66 -8.28
C ILE A 19 -8.16 -13.36 -7.00
N PHE A 20 -7.06 -12.92 -6.40
CA PHE A 20 -6.57 -13.48 -5.15
C PHE A 20 -7.54 -13.24 -3.98
N ILE A 21 -8.20 -12.07 -3.94
CA ILE A 21 -9.23 -11.78 -2.96
C ILE A 21 -10.43 -12.71 -3.14
N ILE A 22 -10.93 -12.86 -4.38
CA ILE A 22 -12.06 -13.77 -4.69
C ILE A 22 -11.68 -15.22 -4.36
N LEU A 23 -10.48 -15.67 -4.73
CA LEU A 23 -10.01 -17.01 -4.36
C LEU A 23 -9.90 -17.15 -2.83
N GLY A 24 -9.40 -16.15 -2.14
CA GLY A 24 -9.36 -16.13 -0.67
C GLY A 24 -10.75 -16.26 -0.05
N MET A 25 -11.74 -15.57 -0.59
CA MET A 25 -13.14 -15.67 -0.14
C MET A 25 -13.74 -17.06 -0.42
N LEU A 26 -13.44 -17.65 -1.57
CA LEU A 26 -13.95 -18.98 -1.94
C LEU A 26 -13.33 -20.11 -1.11
N PHE A 27 -12.05 -19.99 -0.75
CA PHE A 27 -11.31 -20.97 0.02
C PHE A 27 -11.30 -20.72 1.53
N GLY A 28 -11.76 -19.55 1.98
CA GLY A 28 -11.80 -19.17 3.40
C GLY A 28 -12.84 -19.94 4.20
N SER A 29 -12.88 -19.65 5.49
CA SER A 29 -13.79 -20.31 6.46
C SER A 29 -15.29 -20.16 6.13
N ASP A 30 -15.66 -19.04 5.52
CA ASP A 30 -17.04 -18.75 5.09
C ASP A 30 -17.27 -19.00 3.59
N GLY A 31 -16.29 -19.60 2.91
CA GLY A 31 -16.32 -19.91 1.47
C GLY A 31 -16.85 -21.29 1.17
N ILE A 32 -16.86 -21.66 -0.15
CA ILE A 32 -17.39 -22.95 -0.61
C ILE A 32 -16.49 -24.13 -0.17
N VAL A 33 -15.19 -23.89 0.03
CA VAL A 33 -14.21 -24.94 0.37
C VAL A 33 -14.02 -25.07 1.89
N GLU A 34 -14.47 -24.09 2.67
CA GLU A 34 -14.48 -24.09 4.14
C GLU A 34 -13.12 -24.44 4.78
N ILE A 35 -12.02 -23.88 4.25
CA ILE A 35 -10.71 -24.06 4.88
C ILE A 35 -10.65 -23.13 6.08
N TYR A 36 -10.73 -23.71 7.28
CA TYR A 36 -10.63 -22.95 8.51
C TYR A 36 -9.19 -22.49 8.76
N PHE A 37 -8.99 -21.18 8.76
CA PHE A 37 -7.73 -20.55 9.09
C PHE A 37 -7.97 -19.31 9.95
N ASP A 38 -7.58 -19.37 11.22
CA ASP A 38 -7.79 -18.31 12.21
C ASP A 38 -6.48 -18.01 12.97
N ASN A 39 -5.41 -17.78 12.25
CA ASN A 39 -4.12 -17.42 12.83
C ASN A 39 -3.68 -16.02 12.39
N TYR A 40 -4.25 -15.00 13.06
CA TYR A 40 -3.96 -13.58 12.75
C TYR A 40 -2.48 -13.22 12.93
N GLU A 41 -1.79 -13.85 13.87
CA GLU A 41 -0.35 -13.58 14.10
C GLU A 41 0.50 -14.08 12.92
N LEU A 42 0.25 -15.30 12.45
CA LEU A 42 0.93 -15.82 11.25
C LEU A 42 0.60 -14.99 10.02
N THR A 43 -0.66 -14.60 9.85
CA THR A 43 -1.09 -13.71 8.75
C THR A 43 -0.34 -12.39 8.81
N ARG A 44 -0.27 -11.76 9.98
CA ARG A 44 0.47 -10.50 10.18
C ARG A 44 1.94 -10.64 9.80
N GLN A 45 2.60 -11.70 10.23
CA GLN A 45 4.01 -11.95 9.92
C GLN A 45 4.24 -12.15 8.41
N LEU A 46 3.43 -12.99 7.76
CA LEU A 46 3.53 -13.24 6.32
C LEU A 46 3.25 -11.97 5.51
N CYS A 47 2.21 -11.21 5.85
CA CYS A 47 1.90 -9.95 5.20
C CYS A 47 3.01 -8.91 5.40
N SER A 48 3.61 -8.83 6.58
CA SER A 48 4.74 -7.92 6.85
C SER A 48 5.96 -8.26 6.01
N ILE A 49 6.30 -9.55 5.90
CA ILE A 49 7.40 -10.00 5.03
C ILE A 49 7.07 -9.69 3.56
N GLY A 50 5.85 -10.02 3.10
CA GLY A 50 5.40 -9.71 1.75
C GLY A 50 5.46 -8.22 1.43
N LEU A 51 5.05 -7.36 2.38
CA LEU A 51 5.10 -5.91 2.23
C LEU A 51 6.54 -5.41 2.03
N VAL A 52 7.52 -5.93 2.78
CA VAL A 52 8.93 -5.57 2.61
C VAL A 52 9.42 -5.88 1.19
N PHE A 53 9.08 -7.05 0.63
CA PHE A 53 9.45 -7.40 -0.74
C PHE A 53 8.77 -6.51 -1.78
N ILE A 54 7.48 -6.21 -1.61
CA ILE A 54 6.72 -5.36 -2.53
C ILE A 54 7.30 -3.94 -2.53
N MET A 55 7.57 -3.38 -1.35
CA MET A 55 8.17 -2.05 -1.20
C MET A 55 9.58 -1.98 -1.78
N PHE A 56 10.40 -3.00 -1.52
CA PHE A 56 11.75 -3.09 -2.09
C PHE A 56 11.71 -3.14 -3.62
N TYR A 57 10.84 -3.98 -4.19
CA TYR A 57 10.70 -4.11 -5.64
C TYR A 57 10.21 -2.79 -6.29
N GLY A 58 9.24 -2.12 -5.68
CA GLY A 58 8.75 -0.82 -6.13
C GLY A 58 9.84 0.26 -6.12
N GLY A 59 10.59 0.35 -5.02
CA GLY A 59 11.70 1.30 -4.90
C GLY A 59 12.87 1.00 -5.85
N PHE A 60 13.19 -0.28 -6.04
CA PHE A 60 14.27 -0.71 -6.93
C PHE A 60 13.97 -0.41 -8.41
N GLY A 61 12.71 -0.46 -8.81
CA GLY A 61 12.27 -0.14 -10.18
C GLY A 61 12.33 1.34 -10.55
N THR A 62 12.38 2.23 -9.55
CA THR A 62 12.30 3.69 -9.77
C THR A 62 13.68 4.31 -9.92
N SER A 63 14.00 4.84 -11.09
CA SER A 63 15.27 5.57 -11.29
C SER A 63 15.18 7.02 -10.81
N TRP A 64 16.27 7.55 -10.25
CA TRP A 64 16.36 8.94 -9.80
C TRP A 64 16.13 9.95 -10.94
N GLU A 65 16.59 9.64 -12.14
CA GLU A 65 16.41 10.50 -13.32
C GLU A 65 14.94 10.65 -13.69
N MET A 66 14.15 9.58 -13.55
CA MET A 66 12.71 9.59 -13.80
C MET A 66 11.92 10.24 -12.65
N ALA A 67 12.35 10.04 -11.41
CA ALA A 67 11.68 10.55 -10.22
C ALA A 67 11.91 12.06 -10.01
N LYS A 68 13.13 12.56 -10.25
CA LYS A 68 13.51 13.96 -9.98
C LYS A 68 12.57 15.01 -10.60
N PRO A 69 12.22 14.96 -11.90
CA PRO A 69 11.36 15.98 -12.51
C PRO A 69 9.92 15.96 -12.00
N VAL A 70 9.47 14.85 -11.44
CA VAL A 70 8.10 14.64 -10.95
C VAL A 70 8.00 14.58 -9.43
N ALA A 71 9.11 14.78 -8.71
CA ALA A 71 9.17 14.62 -7.25
C ALA A 71 8.15 15.50 -6.51
N ILE A 72 8.05 16.78 -6.85
CA ILE A 72 7.12 17.70 -6.18
C ILE A 72 5.65 17.29 -6.35
N PRO A 73 5.12 17.10 -7.58
CA PRO A 73 3.73 16.67 -7.75
C PRO A 73 3.48 15.29 -7.12
N SER A 74 4.42 14.36 -7.21
CA SER A 74 4.27 13.03 -6.59
C SER A 74 4.23 13.10 -5.07
N ILE A 75 5.07 13.90 -4.42
CA ILE A 75 5.06 14.10 -2.97
C ILE A 75 3.75 14.75 -2.52
N LEU A 76 3.26 15.76 -3.26
CA LEU A 76 1.98 16.39 -2.93
C LEU A 76 0.82 15.40 -3.06
N LEU A 77 0.79 14.59 -4.10
CA LEU A 77 -0.25 13.58 -4.29
C LEU A 77 -0.17 12.48 -3.24
N SER A 78 1.01 11.97 -2.95
CA SER A 78 1.19 10.91 -1.95
C SER A 78 0.94 11.38 -0.51
N THR A 79 1.07 12.67 -0.22
CA THR A 79 0.83 13.23 1.13
C THR A 79 -0.59 13.79 1.27
N LEU A 80 -0.87 14.89 0.59
CA LEU A 80 -2.19 15.53 0.65
C LEU A 80 -3.28 14.64 0.07
N GLY A 81 -2.98 13.92 -1.03
CA GLY A 81 -3.92 12.97 -1.64
C GLY A 81 -4.34 11.89 -0.65
N VAL A 82 -3.39 11.24 0.02
CA VAL A 82 -3.65 10.21 1.04
C VAL A 82 -4.51 10.78 2.18
N VAL A 83 -4.16 11.94 2.73
CA VAL A 83 -4.91 12.55 3.84
C VAL A 83 -6.33 12.93 3.42
N ILE A 84 -6.50 13.52 2.24
CA ILE A 84 -7.82 13.90 1.71
C ILE A 84 -8.65 12.64 1.43
N THR A 85 -8.09 11.64 0.77
CA THR A 85 -8.78 10.39 0.46
C THR A 85 -9.19 9.66 1.73
N ALA A 86 -8.29 9.54 2.70
CA ALA A 86 -8.58 8.93 3.99
C ALA A 86 -9.66 9.68 4.75
N GLY A 87 -9.61 11.02 4.76
CA GLY A 87 -10.59 11.88 5.41
C GLY A 87 -11.97 11.76 4.76
N LEU A 88 -12.07 11.91 3.44
CA LEU A 88 -13.35 11.83 2.72
C LEU A 88 -13.97 10.44 2.83
N THR A 89 -13.19 9.39 2.61
CA THR A 89 -13.66 7.99 2.76
C THR A 89 -14.04 7.71 4.20
N GLY A 90 -13.25 8.20 5.17
CA GLY A 90 -13.55 8.04 6.59
C GLY A 90 -14.85 8.70 7.01
N ILE A 91 -15.09 9.93 6.57
CA ILE A 91 -16.35 10.65 6.83
C ILE A 91 -17.55 9.95 6.15
N PHE A 92 -17.33 9.43 4.93
CA PHE A 92 -18.35 8.65 4.24
C PHE A 92 -18.71 7.39 5.03
N CYS A 93 -17.70 6.61 5.45
CA CYS A 93 -17.92 5.40 6.26
C CYS A 93 -18.63 5.71 7.59
N PHE A 94 -18.20 6.76 8.30
CA PHE A 94 -18.85 7.23 9.52
C PHE A 94 -20.35 7.50 9.32
N LYS A 95 -20.73 8.16 8.21
CA LYS A 95 -22.14 8.52 7.94
C LYS A 95 -22.98 7.39 7.40
N VAL A 96 -22.39 6.47 6.63
CA VAL A 96 -23.16 5.42 5.91
C VAL A 96 -23.24 4.14 6.72
N PHE A 97 -22.19 3.78 7.45
CA PHE A 97 -22.11 2.51 8.18
C PHE A 97 -22.37 2.65 9.69
N ASP A 98 -22.72 3.84 10.16
CA ASP A 98 -23.00 4.12 11.59
C ASP A 98 -21.82 3.72 12.51
N THR A 99 -20.60 3.77 11.99
CA THR A 99 -19.37 3.50 12.74
C THR A 99 -18.91 4.72 13.52
N SER A 100 -17.99 4.57 14.47
CA SER A 100 -17.33 5.73 15.07
C SER A 100 -16.46 6.49 14.04
N LEU A 101 -16.21 7.79 14.26
CA LEU A 101 -15.37 8.58 13.37
C LEU A 101 -13.96 7.99 13.22
N LEU A 102 -13.39 7.45 14.30
CA LEU A 102 -12.06 6.84 14.26
C LEU A 102 -12.06 5.52 13.46
N GLU A 103 -13.09 4.71 13.57
CA GLU A 103 -13.23 3.49 12.74
C GLU A 103 -13.42 3.84 11.27
N GLY A 104 -14.24 4.84 10.96
CA GLY A 104 -14.38 5.35 9.60
C GLY A 104 -13.04 5.85 9.04
N LEU A 105 -12.29 6.64 9.79
CA LEU A 105 -10.98 7.11 9.40
C LEU A 105 -9.95 5.96 9.26
N LEU A 106 -10.07 4.90 10.06
CA LEU A 106 -9.24 3.71 9.92
C LEU A 106 -9.47 3.03 8.58
N ILE A 107 -10.72 2.81 8.21
CA ILE A 107 -11.09 2.28 6.88
C ILE A 107 -10.55 3.20 5.78
N GLY A 108 -10.76 4.51 5.94
CA GLY A 108 -10.27 5.52 5.00
C GLY A 108 -8.75 5.48 4.81
N SER A 109 -7.98 5.33 5.90
CA SER A 109 -6.51 5.27 5.83
C SER A 109 -6.00 4.02 5.12
N ILE A 110 -6.65 2.88 5.31
CA ILE A 110 -6.30 1.63 4.63
C ILE A 110 -6.58 1.72 3.12
N VAL A 111 -7.70 2.32 2.73
CA VAL A 111 -8.12 2.45 1.32
C VAL A 111 -7.37 3.58 0.59
N ALA A 112 -6.74 4.51 1.33
CA ALA A 112 -6.06 5.66 0.74
C ALA A 112 -4.75 5.31 0.00
N SER A 113 -4.19 4.12 0.20
CA SER A 113 -3.06 3.61 -0.58
C SER A 113 -3.50 3.26 -2.00
N THR A 114 -2.79 3.75 -3.01
CA THR A 114 -3.04 3.50 -4.44
C THR A 114 -2.05 2.49 -5.00
N ASP A 115 -2.46 1.76 -6.05
CA ASP A 115 -1.64 0.73 -6.69
C ASP A 115 -1.40 1.04 -8.17
N ALA A 116 -0.26 1.65 -8.48
CA ALA A 116 0.13 1.93 -9.86
C ALA A 116 0.35 0.65 -10.68
N ALA A 117 0.79 -0.45 -10.09
CA ALA A 117 1.05 -1.69 -10.83
C ALA A 117 -0.23 -2.24 -11.48
N SER A 118 -1.37 -2.19 -10.77
CA SER A 118 -2.67 -2.57 -11.34
C SER A 118 -3.11 -1.64 -12.46
N VAL A 119 -2.91 -0.33 -12.29
CA VAL A 119 -3.21 0.66 -13.34
C VAL A 119 -2.38 0.39 -14.59
N PHE A 120 -1.08 0.18 -14.47
CA PHE A 120 -0.22 -0.15 -15.61
C PHE A 120 -0.56 -1.48 -16.26
N ALA A 121 -0.98 -2.49 -15.49
CA ALA A 121 -1.43 -3.77 -16.03
C ALA A 121 -2.67 -3.58 -16.92
N ILE A 122 -3.64 -2.77 -16.48
CA ILE A 122 -4.85 -2.45 -17.25
C ILE A 122 -4.48 -1.65 -18.52
N LEU A 123 -3.66 -0.62 -18.40
CA LEU A 123 -3.24 0.21 -19.54
C LEU A 123 -2.53 -0.62 -20.60
N ARG A 124 -1.62 -1.51 -20.20
CA ARG A 124 -0.92 -2.42 -21.12
C ARG A 124 -1.88 -3.39 -21.80
N SER A 125 -2.85 -3.97 -21.07
CA SER A 125 -3.83 -4.88 -21.65
C SER A 125 -4.70 -4.20 -22.71
N GLN A 126 -5.00 -2.91 -22.54
CA GLN A 126 -5.77 -2.07 -23.48
C GLN A 126 -4.89 -1.38 -24.52
N LYS A 127 -3.57 -1.62 -24.52
CA LYS A 127 -2.59 -0.96 -25.41
C LYS A 127 -2.64 0.57 -25.33
N LEU A 128 -2.97 1.11 -24.15
CA LEU A 128 -3.01 2.55 -23.90
C LEU A 128 -1.67 3.01 -23.30
N ASN A 129 -1.20 4.16 -23.77
CA ASN A 129 0.01 4.80 -23.24
C ASN A 129 -0.35 6.13 -22.58
N LEU A 130 0.24 6.39 -21.43
CA LEU A 130 0.12 7.67 -20.74
C LEU A 130 1.01 8.71 -21.41
N LYS A 131 0.48 9.92 -21.58
CA LYS A 131 1.22 11.04 -22.16
C LYS A 131 2.15 11.69 -21.13
N GLY A 132 3.31 12.15 -21.59
CA GLY A 132 4.25 12.90 -20.78
C GLY A 132 4.79 12.10 -19.60
N SER A 133 5.00 12.78 -18.47
CA SER A 133 5.55 12.21 -17.24
C SER A 133 4.50 11.61 -16.30
N ILE A 134 3.24 11.42 -16.74
CA ILE A 134 2.17 10.90 -15.89
C ILE A 134 2.50 9.49 -15.37
N ALA A 135 3.11 8.65 -16.20
CA ALA A 135 3.56 7.32 -15.80
C ALA A 135 4.54 7.39 -14.61
N SER A 136 5.55 8.27 -14.72
CA SER A 136 6.54 8.47 -13.66
C SER A 136 5.93 9.09 -12.40
N ILE A 137 4.94 9.99 -12.54
CA ILE A 137 4.20 10.56 -11.39
C ILE A 137 3.47 9.44 -10.64
N LEU A 138 2.72 8.59 -11.36
CA LEU A 138 1.96 7.49 -10.76
C LEU A 138 2.87 6.46 -10.07
N GLU A 139 4.03 6.16 -10.67
CA GLU A 139 4.98 5.20 -10.10
C GLU A 139 5.61 5.74 -8.80
N VAL A 140 6.07 6.98 -8.81
CA VAL A 140 6.67 7.63 -7.63
C VAL A 140 5.61 7.91 -6.56
N GLU A 141 4.42 8.34 -6.94
CA GLU A 141 3.30 8.60 -6.03
C GLU A 141 2.89 7.31 -5.33
N SER A 142 2.62 6.24 -6.07
CA SER A 142 2.20 4.95 -5.50
C SER A 142 3.27 4.31 -4.59
N GLY A 143 4.56 4.42 -4.95
CA GLY A 143 5.63 3.95 -4.07
C GLY A 143 5.80 4.77 -2.79
N SER A 144 5.33 6.02 -2.78
CA SER A 144 5.44 6.94 -1.65
C SER A 144 4.19 6.99 -0.77
N ASN A 145 3.00 6.70 -1.31
CA ASN A 145 1.75 6.77 -0.57
C ASN A 145 1.56 5.58 0.39
N ASP A 146 2.06 4.39 0.05
CA ASP A 146 1.96 3.20 0.90
C ASP A 146 2.54 3.41 2.31
N PRO A 147 3.79 3.90 2.47
CA PRO A 147 4.34 4.23 3.78
C PRO A 147 3.50 5.26 4.55
N LEU A 148 2.96 6.26 3.84
CA LEU A 148 2.16 7.31 4.47
C LEU A 148 0.78 6.81 4.90
N ALA A 149 0.10 6.01 4.08
CA ALA A 149 -1.16 5.36 4.43
C ALA A 149 -0.96 4.40 5.63
N TYR A 150 0.15 3.65 5.65
CA TYR A 150 0.53 2.82 6.80
C TYR A 150 0.74 3.64 8.06
N MET A 151 1.50 4.75 7.99
CA MET A 151 1.72 5.63 9.15
C MET A 151 0.40 6.22 9.67
N LEU A 152 -0.47 6.67 8.77
CA LEU A 152 -1.79 7.19 9.12
C LEU A 152 -2.66 6.11 9.81
N THR A 153 -2.64 4.89 9.28
CA THR A 153 -3.33 3.74 9.90
C THR A 153 -2.82 3.46 11.31
N VAL A 154 -1.50 3.47 11.52
CA VAL A 154 -0.90 3.26 12.84
C VAL A 154 -1.24 4.38 13.83
N ILE A 155 -1.29 5.64 13.35
CA ILE A 155 -1.76 6.77 14.17
C ILE A 155 -3.18 6.54 14.65
N ILE A 156 -4.10 6.23 13.72
CA ILE A 156 -5.51 6.05 14.04
C ILE A 156 -5.72 4.84 14.97
N LEU A 157 -5.04 3.73 14.73
CA LEU A 157 -5.04 2.58 15.65
C LEU A 157 -4.53 2.94 17.04
N GLY A 158 -3.49 3.77 17.12
CA GLY A 158 -2.99 4.28 18.37
C GLY A 158 -4.04 5.13 19.13
N LEU A 159 -4.78 5.97 18.41
CA LEU A 159 -5.88 6.77 18.97
C LEU A 159 -7.04 5.90 19.44
N ILE A 160 -7.45 4.89 18.67
CA ILE A 160 -8.49 3.92 19.08
C ILE A 160 -8.05 3.17 20.35
N GLY A 161 -6.76 2.79 20.41
CA GLY A 161 -6.18 2.13 21.59
C GLY A 161 -5.88 3.05 22.78
N ASN A 162 -6.38 4.30 22.76
CA ASN A 162 -6.15 5.31 23.80
C ASN A 162 -4.67 5.58 24.12
N LYS A 163 -3.78 5.36 23.14
CA LYS A 163 -2.38 5.76 23.26
C LYS A 163 -2.28 7.27 23.09
N GLY A 164 -1.71 7.93 24.10
CA GLY A 164 -1.52 9.40 24.04
C GLY A 164 -0.57 9.82 22.92
N TYR A 165 -0.71 11.04 22.44
CA TYR A 165 0.19 11.63 21.43
C TYR A 165 1.65 11.54 21.80
N ASN A 166 1.97 11.62 23.11
CA ASN A 166 3.32 11.48 23.65
C ASN A 166 3.96 10.11 23.35
N THR A 167 3.17 9.09 23.03
CA THR A 167 3.64 7.75 22.66
C THR A 167 3.67 7.57 21.14
N ILE A 168 2.65 8.09 20.44
CA ILE A 168 2.50 7.92 18.99
C ILE A 168 3.58 8.69 18.24
N ILE A 169 3.81 9.96 18.58
CA ILE A 169 4.78 10.82 17.87
C ILE A 169 6.21 10.28 17.97
N PRO A 170 6.77 9.96 19.16
CA PRO A 170 8.10 9.38 19.25
C PRO A 170 8.23 8.03 18.53
N MET A 171 7.17 7.20 18.55
CA MET A 171 7.17 5.93 17.84
C MET A 171 7.31 6.14 16.33
N LEU A 172 6.56 7.06 15.73
CA LEU A 172 6.63 7.38 14.30
C LEU A 172 7.99 7.99 13.92
N LEU A 173 8.49 8.94 14.71
CA LEU A 173 9.80 9.52 14.49
C LEU A 173 10.91 8.48 14.53
N ASN A 174 10.86 7.58 15.51
CA ASN A 174 11.82 6.48 15.62
C ASN A 174 11.75 5.55 14.40
N GLN A 175 10.55 5.20 13.92
CA GLN A 175 10.38 4.40 12.70
C GLN A 175 11.03 5.06 11.48
N VAL A 176 10.80 6.36 11.28
CA VAL A 176 11.40 7.11 10.15
C VAL A 176 12.92 7.17 10.27
N ILE A 177 13.44 7.50 11.46
CA ILE A 177 14.90 7.59 11.70
C ILE A 177 15.57 6.23 11.45
N VAL A 178 15.03 5.16 12.03
CA VAL A 178 15.58 3.81 11.86
C VAL A 178 15.50 3.39 10.40
N ALA A 179 14.39 3.66 9.71
CA ALA A 179 14.24 3.34 8.29
C ALA A 179 15.30 4.05 7.43
N VAL A 180 15.57 5.33 7.66
CA VAL A 180 16.60 6.09 6.93
C VAL A 180 17.99 5.52 7.21
N ILE A 181 18.33 5.27 8.48
CA ILE A 181 19.63 4.70 8.86
C ILE A 181 19.85 3.34 8.20
N VAL A 182 18.88 2.43 8.34
CA VAL A 182 18.96 1.08 7.77
C VAL A 182 19.06 1.13 6.25
N SER A 183 18.27 1.98 5.59
CA SER A 183 18.30 2.13 4.13
C SER A 183 19.67 2.60 3.63
N VAL A 184 20.27 3.60 4.28
CA VAL A 184 21.61 4.11 3.92
C VAL A 184 22.67 3.05 4.15
N LEU A 185 22.61 2.34 5.28
CA LEU A 185 23.58 1.27 5.58
C LEU A 185 23.50 0.11 4.59
N LEU A 186 22.28 -0.37 4.31
CA LEU A 186 22.08 -1.46 3.35
C LEU A 186 22.47 -1.05 1.92
N SER A 187 22.12 0.17 1.49
CA SER A 187 22.53 0.67 0.18
C SER A 187 24.05 0.72 0.03
N LYS A 188 24.77 1.25 1.02
CA LYS A 188 26.24 1.27 1.01
C LYS A 188 26.84 -0.13 1.02
N LEU A 189 26.28 -1.03 1.81
CA LEU A 189 26.72 -2.42 1.87
C LEU A 189 26.53 -3.12 0.51
N THR A 190 25.39 -2.92 -0.13
CA THR A 190 25.09 -3.49 -1.45
C THR A 190 26.07 -2.97 -2.52
N ILE A 191 26.33 -1.65 -2.53
CA ILE A 191 27.29 -1.04 -3.46
C ILE A 191 28.73 -1.56 -3.22
N TYR A 192 29.08 -1.85 -1.97
CA TYR A 192 30.41 -2.38 -1.64
C TYR A 192 30.59 -3.86 -2.03
N LEU A 193 29.49 -4.64 -2.04
CA LEU A 193 29.49 -6.08 -2.35
C LEU A 193 29.34 -6.37 -3.86
N LEU A 194 28.87 -5.42 -4.65
CA LEU A 194 28.73 -5.50 -6.11
C LEU A 194 29.91 -4.87 -6.82
#